data_edd59f8eeaf997919c558443a83de88b
#
_entry.id   edd59f8eeaf997919c558443a83de88b
#
_cell.length_a   1.000
_cell.length_b   1.000
_cell.length_c   1.000
_cell.angle_alpha   90.00
_cell.angle_beta   90.00
_cell.angle_gamma   90.00
#
_symmetry.space_group_name_H-M   'P 1'
#
loop_
_entity.id
_entity.type
_entity.pdbx_description
1 polymer ?
#
loop_
_entity_poly.entity_id
_entity_poly.type
_entity_poly.pdbx_seq_one_letter_code
_entity_poly.pdbx_strand_id
1 'polypeptide(L)'
;MSTGPLLAFFLLFGLAGLGVFLADRMFRDRGQAFLRSYALHLAFWNGHALVLVMQFILGTVFLPRISWAPMAFVTGPVILLLAAVSMSFLIVFAAQAAGTRPSRLLAGISIALWSALAFFFVLKAGQGTLAAGGTFAPVYSIAFLALKTATVFGSMGYLFVQAHRCGTPGEGRALRYVACAYVAGYLVFQFCVSGLIPVHLLTGPDYIIAVVQIGFHFPVLAALALFVRRRAGARRSDSEVPEASRRLEGLGFTPREAEIVALVRRGYSNKEIGAELFISLDTVKKHLSSIYQKARVKNRLQLGLLGRRPPV
;
A
#
# COMPACT_ATOMS: atom_id res chain seq x y z
N MET A 1 -13.54 -28.28 25.77
CA MET A 1 -13.15 -27.62 24.50
C MET A 1 -12.59 -26.25 24.83
N SER A 2 -11.38 -25.93 24.44
CA SER A 2 -10.86 -24.56 24.66
C SER A 2 -11.58 -23.59 23.72
N THR A 3 -12.20 -22.54 24.27
CA THR A 3 -12.88 -21.48 23.49
C THR A 3 -11.91 -20.53 22.81
N GLY A 4 -10.62 -20.61 23.16
CA GLY A 4 -9.58 -19.72 22.66
C GLY A 4 -9.46 -19.63 21.14
N PRO A 5 -9.41 -20.75 20.40
CA PRO A 5 -9.32 -20.75 18.94
C PRO A 5 -10.48 -20.04 18.24
N LEU A 6 -11.69 -20.26 18.72
CA LEU A 6 -12.89 -19.63 18.16
C LEU A 6 -12.90 -18.11 18.43
N LEU A 7 -12.53 -17.70 19.63
CA LEU A 7 -12.42 -16.28 19.98
C LEU A 7 -11.37 -15.58 19.11
N ALA A 8 -10.20 -16.20 18.94
CA ALA A 8 -9.16 -15.68 18.07
C ALA A 8 -9.62 -15.53 16.62
N PHE A 9 -10.38 -16.51 16.09
CA PHE A 9 -10.95 -16.42 14.75
C PHE A 9 -11.88 -15.21 14.58
N PHE A 10 -12.80 -14.99 15.53
CA PHE A 10 -13.72 -13.85 15.46
C PHE A 10 -13.00 -12.51 15.59
N LEU A 11 -11.97 -12.42 16.43
CA LEU A 11 -11.15 -11.21 16.54
C LEU A 11 -10.39 -10.92 15.25
N LEU A 12 -9.78 -11.95 14.64
CA LEU A 12 -9.07 -11.82 13.36
C LEU A 12 -10.02 -11.44 12.22
N PHE A 13 -11.23 -12.05 12.19
CA PHE A 13 -12.25 -11.69 11.22
C PHE A 13 -12.65 -10.21 11.35
N GLY A 14 -12.85 -9.74 12.59
CA GLY A 14 -13.16 -8.34 12.87
C GLY A 14 -12.06 -7.39 12.42
N LEU A 15 -10.78 -7.70 12.71
CA LEU A 15 -9.62 -6.91 12.28
C LEU A 15 -9.47 -6.89 10.75
N ALA A 16 -9.64 -8.04 10.10
CA ALA A 16 -9.60 -8.15 8.65
C ALA A 16 -10.69 -7.28 8.00
N GLY A 17 -11.92 -7.38 8.50
CA GLY A 17 -13.07 -6.59 8.06
C GLY A 17 -12.84 -5.09 8.26
N LEU A 18 -12.29 -4.69 9.41
CA LEU A 18 -11.95 -3.29 9.70
C LEU A 18 -10.94 -2.73 8.70
N GLY A 19 -9.88 -3.48 8.38
CA GLY A 19 -8.89 -3.06 7.39
C GLY A 19 -9.49 -2.81 6.01
N VAL A 20 -10.32 -3.74 5.53
CA VAL A 20 -11.02 -3.60 4.24
C VAL A 20 -12.01 -2.43 4.28
N PHE A 21 -12.79 -2.29 5.35
CA PHE A 21 -13.74 -1.19 5.53
C PHE A 21 -13.05 0.18 5.50
N LEU A 22 -11.92 0.33 6.19
CA LEU A 22 -11.16 1.58 6.20
C LEU A 22 -10.63 1.92 4.80
N ALA A 23 -10.11 0.95 4.06
CA ALA A 23 -9.63 1.15 2.70
C ALA A 23 -10.77 1.53 1.74
N ASP A 24 -11.92 0.86 1.84
CA ASP A 24 -13.10 1.13 1.03
C ASP A 24 -13.73 2.50 1.37
N ARG A 25 -13.80 2.85 2.65
CA ARG A 25 -14.23 4.19 3.08
C ARG A 25 -13.33 5.28 2.50
N MET A 26 -12.00 5.10 2.58
CA MET A 26 -11.05 6.03 1.97
C MET A 26 -11.27 6.17 0.46
N PHE A 27 -11.62 5.08 -0.23
CA PHE A 27 -11.97 5.11 -1.65
C PHE A 27 -13.24 5.91 -1.89
N ARG A 28 -14.33 5.65 -1.16
CA ARG A 28 -15.61 6.36 -1.31
C ARG A 28 -15.48 7.85 -1.06
N ASP A 29 -14.74 8.23 -0.01
CA ASP A 29 -14.55 9.64 0.36
C ASP A 29 -13.70 10.42 -0.65
N ARG A 30 -12.85 9.75 -1.43
CA ARG A 30 -11.82 10.40 -2.26
C ARG A 30 -11.88 10.05 -3.75
N GLY A 31 -12.64 9.03 -4.14
CA GLY A 31 -12.82 8.58 -5.53
C GLY A 31 -11.54 8.13 -6.26
N GLN A 32 -10.50 7.73 -5.52
CA GLN A 32 -9.20 7.41 -6.11
C GLN A 32 -9.09 5.92 -6.42
N ALA A 33 -8.96 5.56 -7.70
CA ALA A 33 -8.97 4.19 -8.19
C ALA A 33 -7.94 3.26 -7.49
N PHE A 34 -6.76 3.76 -7.13
CA PHE A 34 -5.76 2.96 -6.44
C PHE A 34 -6.20 2.50 -5.04
N LEU A 35 -7.04 3.28 -4.34
CA LEU A 35 -7.59 2.87 -3.04
C LEU A 35 -8.52 1.68 -3.17
N ARG A 36 -9.32 1.64 -4.25
CA ARG A 36 -10.15 0.47 -4.57
C ARG A 36 -9.31 -0.77 -4.83
N SER A 37 -8.24 -0.63 -5.63
CA SER A 37 -7.33 -1.75 -5.89
C SER A 37 -6.65 -2.24 -4.63
N TYR A 38 -6.27 -1.34 -3.72
CA TYR A 38 -5.72 -1.72 -2.42
C TYR A 38 -6.74 -2.39 -1.51
N ALA A 39 -7.98 -1.91 -1.47
CA ALA A 39 -9.06 -2.54 -0.71
C ALA A 39 -9.36 -3.97 -1.20
N LEU A 40 -9.38 -4.19 -2.52
CA LEU A 40 -9.53 -5.51 -3.11
C LEU A 40 -8.32 -6.41 -2.78
N HIS A 41 -7.10 -5.88 -2.90
CA HIS A 41 -5.91 -6.60 -2.45
C HIS A 41 -6.04 -7.06 -0.99
N LEU A 42 -6.42 -6.16 -0.07
CA LEU A 42 -6.66 -6.49 1.34
C LEU A 42 -7.74 -7.55 1.54
N ALA A 43 -8.86 -7.44 0.83
CA ALA A 43 -9.97 -8.37 0.97
C ALA A 43 -9.53 -9.80 0.62
N PHE A 44 -8.85 -9.99 -0.51
CA PHE A 44 -8.36 -11.30 -0.93
C PHE A 44 -7.19 -11.81 -0.08
N TRP A 45 -6.30 -10.92 0.35
CA TRP A 45 -5.20 -11.25 1.25
C TRP A 45 -5.69 -11.73 2.62
N ASN A 46 -6.65 -11.02 3.21
CA ASN A 46 -7.25 -11.40 4.47
C ASN A 46 -8.13 -12.65 4.33
N GLY A 47 -8.82 -12.81 3.20
CA GLY A 47 -9.55 -14.03 2.87
C GLY A 47 -8.65 -15.27 2.89
N HIS A 48 -7.46 -15.18 2.29
CA HIS A 48 -6.44 -16.22 2.35
C HIS A 48 -6.04 -16.56 3.80
N ALA A 49 -5.77 -15.56 4.64
CA ALA A 49 -5.43 -15.75 6.05
C ALA A 49 -6.58 -16.43 6.83
N LEU A 50 -7.81 -16.01 6.59
CA LEU A 50 -8.98 -16.57 7.27
C LEU A 50 -9.25 -18.03 6.88
N VAL A 51 -9.01 -18.42 5.62
CA VAL A 51 -9.11 -19.83 5.18
C VAL A 51 -8.08 -20.69 5.91
N LEU A 52 -6.84 -20.20 6.08
CA LEU A 52 -5.82 -20.92 6.84
C LEU A 52 -6.22 -21.13 8.31
N VAL A 53 -6.72 -20.07 8.97
CA VAL A 53 -7.18 -20.18 10.36
C VAL A 53 -8.39 -21.10 10.48
N MET A 54 -9.35 -21.02 9.55
CA MET A 54 -10.50 -21.92 9.53
C MET A 54 -10.10 -23.38 9.33
N GLN A 55 -9.15 -23.64 8.43
CA GLN A 55 -8.60 -24.98 8.24
C GLN A 55 -7.96 -25.52 9.54
N PHE A 56 -7.20 -24.71 10.24
CA PHE A 56 -6.61 -25.08 11.53
C PHE A 56 -7.68 -25.39 12.58
N ILE A 57 -8.70 -24.56 12.73
CA ILE A 57 -9.79 -24.80 13.70
C ILE A 57 -10.57 -26.06 13.37
N LEU A 58 -10.91 -26.29 12.10
CA LEU A 58 -11.61 -27.49 11.67
C LEU A 58 -10.78 -28.75 11.99
N GLY A 59 -9.48 -28.75 11.71
CA GLY A 59 -8.62 -29.88 11.95
C GLY A 59 -8.34 -30.17 13.43
N THR A 60 -8.18 -29.12 14.23
CA THR A 60 -7.78 -29.28 15.64
C THR A 60 -8.99 -29.40 16.59
N VAL A 61 -10.07 -28.67 16.33
CA VAL A 61 -11.20 -28.55 17.27
C VAL A 61 -12.35 -29.49 16.90
N PHE A 62 -12.75 -29.50 15.62
CA PHE A 62 -13.95 -30.22 15.19
C PHE A 62 -13.68 -31.60 14.61
N LEU A 63 -12.55 -31.80 13.91
CA LEU A 63 -12.27 -33.01 13.16
C LEU A 63 -10.86 -33.56 13.45
N PRO A 64 -10.48 -33.76 14.73
CA PRO A 64 -9.11 -34.14 15.09
C PRO A 64 -8.70 -35.54 14.58
N ARG A 65 -9.65 -36.36 14.11
CA ARG A 65 -9.43 -37.72 13.57
C ARG A 65 -9.33 -37.73 12.03
N ILE A 66 -9.62 -36.60 11.36
CA ILE A 66 -9.52 -36.53 9.90
C ILE A 66 -8.08 -36.15 9.53
N SER A 67 -7.49 -36.87 8.59
CA SER A 67 -6.16 -36.53 8.09
C SER A 67 -6.16 -35.14 7.39
N TRP A 68 -5.07 -34.41 7.50
CA TRP A 68 -4.90 -33.10 6.86
C TRP A 68 -4.91 -33.15 5.33
N ALA A 69 -4.58 -34.28 4.72
CA ALA A 69 -4.45 -34.42 3.28
C ALA A 69 -5.74 -34.10 2.50
N PRO A 70 -6.92 -34.65 2.84
CA PRO A 70 -8.18 -34.25 2.18
C PRO A 70 -8.54 -32.79 2.37
N MET A 71 -8.27 -32.22 3.55
CA MET A 71 -8.55 -30.81 3.81
C MET A 71 -7.64 -29.90 2.98
N ALA A 72 -6.35 -30.20 2.89
CA ALA A 72 -5.40 -29.47 2.08
C ALA A 72 -5.73 -29.54 0.58
N PHE A 73 -6.27 -30.66 0.10
CA PHE A 73 -6.71 -30.82 -1.29
C PHE A 73 -7.85 -29.85 -1.66
N VAL A 74 -8.79 -29.62 -0.75
CA VAL A 74 -9.92 -28.69 -0.97
C VAL A 74 -9.49 -27.24 -0.75
N THR A 75 -8.79 -26.95 0.34
CA THR A 75 -8.45 -25.57 0.72
C THR A 75 -7.25 -25.00 -0.04
N GLY A 76 -6.31 -25.83 -0.45
CA GLY A 76 -5.11 -25.41 -1.16
C GLY A 76 -5.39 -24.60 -2.43
N PRO A 77 -6.24 -25.07 -3.37
CA PRO A 77 -6.62 -24.34 -4.57
C PRO A 77 -7.30 -23.00 -4.24
N VAL A 78 -8.14 -22.95 -3.21
CA VAL A 78 -8.82 -21.71 -2.78
C VAL A 78 -7.80 -20.70 -2.26
N ILE A 79 -6.87 -21.14 -1.42
CA ILE A 79 -5.78 -20.31 -0.88
C ILE A 79 -4.95 -19.71 -2.01
N LEU A 80 -4.60 -20.52 -3.01
CA LEU A 80 -3.82 -20.09 -4.17
C LEU A 80 -4.56 -19.10 -5.03
N LEU A 81 -5.85 -19.33 -5.29
CA LEU A 81 -6.70 -18.41 -6.03
C LEU A 81 -6.79 -17.05 -5.32
N LEU A 82 -7.05 -17.05 -4.02
CA LEU A 82 -7.11 -15.82 -3.23
C LEU A 82 -5.76 -15.08 -3.25
N ALA A 83 -4.65 -15.79 -3.14
CA ALA A 83 -3.32 -15.20 -3.24
C ALA A 83 -3.04 -14.62 -4.65
N ALA A 84 -3.40 -15.34 -5.71
CA ALA A 84 -3.23 -14.89 -7.09
C ALA A 84 -3.99 -13.59 -7.37
N VAL A 85 -5.26 -13.54 -6.98
CA VAL A 85 -6.11 -12.37 -7.15
C VAL A 85 -5.59 -11.20 -6.32
N SER A 86 -5.23 -11.44 -5.06
CA SER A 86 -4.64 -10.43 -4.17
C SER A 86 -3.37 -9.81 -4.76
N MET A 87 -2.42 -10.63 -5.22
CA MET A 87 -1.16 -10.17 -5.78
C MET A 87 -1.36 -9.40 -7.09
N SER A 88 -2.33 -9.78 -7.91
CA SER A 88 -2.68 -9.04 -9.12
C SER A 88 -3.21 -7.64 -8.79
N PHE A 89 -4.05 -7.49 -7.77
CA PHE A 89 -4.50 -6.18 -7.29
C PHE A 89 -3.37 -5.33 -6.68
N LEU A 90 -2.35 -5.94 -6.09
CA LEU A 90 -1.17 -5.23 -5.59
C LEU A 90 -0.38 -4.57 -6.73
N ILE A 91 -0.21 -5.28 -7.86
CA ILE A 91 0.43 -4.72 -9.07
C ILE A 91 -0.38 -3.54 -9.62
N VAL A 92 -1.70 -3.71 -9.73
CA VAL A 92 -2.60 -2.65 -10.21
C VAL A 92 -2.58 -1.44 -9.28
N PHE A 93 -2.61 -1.67 -7.96
CA PHE A 93 -2.48 -0.63 -6.95
C PHE A 93 -1.18 0.17 -7.11
N ALA A 94 -0.05 -0.51 -7.23
CA ALA A 94 1.25 0.15 -7.34
C ALA A 94 1.33 1.04 -8.59
N ALA A 95 0.84 0.57 -9.74
CA ALA A 95 0.78 1.35 -10.97
C ALA A 95 -0.13 2.58 -10.85
N GLN A 96 -1.34 2.40 -10.34
CA GLN A 96 -2.32 3.49 -10.19
C GLN A 96 -1.87 4.53 -9.15
N ALA A 97 -1.28 4.11 -8.03
CA ALA A 97 -0.76 5.01 -7.01
C ALA A 97 0.42 5.84 -7.54
N ALA A 98 1.25 5.24 -8.39
CA ALA A 98 2.32 5.93 -9.11
C ALA A 98 1.82 6.89 -10.23
N GLY A 99 0.51 6.91 -10.52
CA GLY A 99 -0.07 7.72 -11.58
C GLY A 99 0.15 7.16 -12.99
N THR A 100 0.55 5.90 -13.11
CA THR A 100 0.76 5.21 -14.39
C THR A 100 -0.43 4.29 -14.71
N ARG A 101 -0.59 3.95 -16.00
CA ARG A 101 -1.57 2.93 -16.39
C ARG A 101 -1.02 1.54 -16.03
N PRO A 102 -1.82 0.68 -15.38
CA PRO A 102 -1.39 -0.69 -15.12
C PRO A 102 -1.09 -1.40 -16.45
N SER A 103 0.08 -2.01 -16.55
CA SER A 103 0.45 -2.78 -17.72
C SER A 103 -0.41 -4.04 -17.78
N ARG A 104 -1.23 -4.15 -18.83
CA ARG A 104 -2.03 -5.36 -19.08
C ARG A 104 -1.14 -6.60 -19.25
N LEU A 105 0.06 -6.42 -19.80
CA LEU A 105 1.03 -7.49 -19.99
C LEU A 105 1.54 -8.00 -18.63
N LEU A 106 1.97 -7.12 -17.71
CA LEU A 106 2.44 -7.53 -16.38
C LEU A 106 1.34 -8.17 -15.55
N ALA A 107 0.11 -7.66 -15.61
CA ALA A 107 -1.03 -8.28 -14.96
C ALA A 107 -1.32 -9.66 -15.54
N GLY A 108 -1.28 -9.81 -16.86
CA GLY A 108 -1.47 -11.09 -17.56
C GLY A 108 -0.38 -12.11 -17.20
N ILE A 109 0.88 -11.72 -17.20
CA ILE A 109 2.00 -12.58 -16.79
C ILE A 109 1.83 -13.01 -15.32
N SER A 110 1.47 -12.09 -14.42
CA SER A 110 1.21 -12.44 -13.02
C SER A 110 0.11 -13.47 -12.88
N ILE A 111 -1.03 -13.26 -13.53
CA ILE A 111 -2.16 -14.22 -13.51
C ILE A 111 -1.73 -15.56 -14.09
N ALA A 112 -1.00 -15.60 -15.20
CA ALA A 112 -0.53 -16.83 -15.82
C ALA A 112 0.42 -17.62 -14.90
N LEU A 113 1.39 -16.94 -14.26
CA LEU A 113 2.32 -17.59 -13.32
C LEU A 113 1.60 -18.16 -12.09
N TRP A 114 0.66 -17.41 -11.52
CA TRP A 114 -0.13 -17.88 -10.38
C TRP A 114 -1.06 -19.04 -10.77
N SER A 115 -1.68 -18.98 -11.97
CA SER A 115 -2.52 -20.04 -12.49
C SER A 115 -1.73 -21.31 -12.76
N ALA A 116 -0.53 -21.19 -13.33
CA ALA A 116 0.38 -22.32 -13.54
C ALA A 116 0.79 -22.97 -12.22
N LEU A 117 1.10 -22.19 -11.20
CA LEU A 117 1.45 -22.70 -9.87
C LEU A 117 0.25 -23.43 -9.22
N ALA A 118 -0.97 -22.87 -9.33
CA ALA A 118 -2.19 -23.48 -8.82
C ALA A 118 -2.50 -24.79 -9.56
N PHE A 119 -2.40 -24.81 -10.88
CA PHE A 119 -2.60 -26.00 -11.70
C PHE A 119 -1.61 -27.12 -11.31
N PHE A 120 -0.32 -26.77 -11.19
CA PHE A 120 0.71 -27.72 -10.78
C PHE A 120 0.45 -28.29 -9.38
N PHE A 121 -0.04 -27.45 -8.43
CA PHE A 121 -0.44 -27.91 -7.11
C PHE A 121 -1.57 -28.93 -7.18
N VAL A 122 -2.66 -28.63 -7.90
CA VAL A 122 -3.81 -29.53 -8.04
C VAL A 122 -3.41 -30.87 -8.67
N LEU A 123 -2.57 -30.82 -9.70
CA LEU A 123 -2.09 -32.02 -10.41
C LEU A 123 -1.27 -32.92 -9.48
N LYS A 124 -0.37 -32.35 -8.67
CA LYS A 124 0.46 -33.10 -7.71
C LYS A 124 -0.33 -33.58 -6.50
N ALA A 125 -1.30 -32.80 -6.04
CA ALA A 125 -2.22 -33.21 -4.99
C ALA A 125 -3.05 -34.43 -5.42
N GLY A 126 -3.54 -34.45 -6.65
CA GLY A 126 -4.27 -35.60 -7.23
C GLY A 126 -3.43 -36.86 -7.39
N GLN A 127 -2.09 -36.74 -7.52
CA GLN A 127 -1.17 -37.86 -7.57
C GLN A 127 -0.80 -38.45 -6.19
N GLY A 128 -1.41 -37.95 -5.09
CA GLY A 128 -1.10 -38.43 -3.73
C GLY A 128 0.27 -38.03 -3.19
N THR A 129 1.07 -37.28 -3.96
CA THR A 129 2.45 -36.92 -3.60
C THR A 129 2.55 -35.96 -2.42
N LEU A 130 1.45 -35.32 -2.03
CA LEU A 130 1.36 -34.44 -0.84
C LEU A 130 1.33 -35.22 0.48
N ALA A 131 0.81 -36.46 0.45
CA ALA A 131 0.61 -37.26 1.67
C ALA A 131 1.89 -37.99 2.10
N ALA A 132 2.89 -38.13 1.22
CA ALA A 132 4.03 -39.05 1.41
C ALA A 132 5.32 -38.38 1.93
N GLY A 133 5.28 -37.09 2.37
CA GLY A 133 6.51 -36.39 2.81
C GLY A 133 7.56 -36.19 1.70
N GLY A 134 7.14 -36.30 0.44
CA GLY A 134 8.02 -36.24 -0.72
C GLY A 134 8.61 -34.85 -0.95
N THR A 135 9.63 -34.78 -1.82
CA THR A 135 10.35 -33.54 -2.20
C THR A 135 9.47 -32.43 -2.83
N PHE A 136 8.22 -32.78 -3.18
CA PHE A 136 7.29 -31.83 -3.80
C PHE A 136 6.85 -30.69 -2.86
N ALA A 137 6.54 -30.99 -1.59
CA ALA A 137 6.05 -29.98 -0.65
C ALA A 137 7.04 -28.83 -0.44
N PRO A 138 8.34 -29.07 -0.20
CA PRO A 138 9.32 -28.00 -0.07
C PRO A 138 9.52 -27.22 -1.38
N VAL A 139 9.60 -27.89 -2.54
CA VAL A 139 9.76 -27.22 -3.85
C VAL A 139 8.58 -26.30 -4.14
N TYR A 140 7.36 -26.76 -3.90
CA TYR A 140 6.16 -25.96 -4.08
C TYR A 140 6.15 -24.75 -3.13
N SER A 141 6.49 -24.95 -1.86
CA SER A 141 6.55 -23.86 -0.86
C SER A 141 7.59 -22.81 -1.24
N ILE A 142 8.75 -23.24 -1.74
CA ILE A 142 9.79 -22.31 -2.22
C ILE A 142 9.30 -21.54 -3.45
N ALA A 143 8.67 -22.21 -4.43
CA ALA A 143 8.14 -21.53 -5.63
C ALA A 143 7.04 -20.53 -5.29
N PHE A 144 6.12 -20.89 -4.39
CA PHE A 144 5.08 -20.01 -3.89
C PHE A 144 5.68 -18.78 -3.19
N LEU A 145 6.64 -19.00 -2.29
CA LEU A 145 7.33 -17.95 -1.57
C LEU A 145 8.09 -17.02 -2.52
N ALA A 146 8.84 -17.59 -3.46
CA ALA A 146 9.61 -16.82 -4.44
C ALA A 146 8.70 -15.93 -5.30
N LEU A 147 7.61 -16.48 -5.84
CA LEU A 147 6.67 -15.74 -6.67
C LEU A 147 5.99 -14.62 -5.87
N LYS A 148 5.55 -14.89 -4.64
CA LYS A 148 4.96 -13.91 -3.73
C LYS A 148 5.94 -12.79 -3.41
N THR A 149 7.16 -13.14 -3.04
CA THR A 149 8.22 -12.18 -2.70
C THR A 149 8.58 -11.31 -3.91
N ALA A 150 8.77 -11.91 -5.08
CA ALA A 150 9.05 -11.18 -6.33
C ALA A 150 7.91 -10.19 -6.66
N THR A 151 6.65 -10.58 -6.49
CA THR A 151 5.50 -9.70 -6.73
C THR A 151 5.47 -8.53 -5.75
N VAL A 152 5.72 -8.77 -4.46
CA VAL A 152 5.74 -7.71 -3.44
C VAL A 152 6.89 -6.73 -3.69
N PHE A 153 8.12 -7.23 -3.81
CA PHE A 153 9.29 -6.36 -4.02
C PHE A 153 9.24 -5.65 -5.37
N GLY A 154 8.80 -6.33 -6.43
CA GLY A 154 8.62 -5.72 -7.74
C GLY A 154 7.59 -4.59 -7.73
N SER A 155 6.42 -4.82 -7.13
CA SER A 155 5.35 -3.81 -7.04
C SER A 155 5.75 -2.62 -6.17
N MET A 156 6.33 -2.88 -4.99
CA MET A 156 6.72 -1.82 -4.05
C MET A 156 7.98 -1.10 -4.50
N GLY A 157 8.94 -1.79 -5.11
CA GLY A 157 10.12 -1.19 -5.74
C GLY A 157 9.73 -0.27 -6.90
N TYR A 158 8.80 -0.72 -7.75
CA TYR A 158 8.24 0.12 -8.80
C TYR A 158 7.58 1.38 -8.22
N LEU A 159 6.73 1.23 -7.21
CA LEU A 159 6.07 2.35 -6.53
C LEU A 159 7.09 3.32 -5.93
N PHE A 160 8.12 2.80 -5.28
CA PHE A 160 9.18 3.60 -4.66
C PHE A 160 9.96 4.44 -5.70
N VAL A 161 10.34 3.82 -6.82
CA VAL A 161 11.06 4.49 -7.91
C VAL A 161 10.16 5.56 -8.56
N GLN A 162 8.93 5.22 -8.88
CA GLN A 162 8.00 6.16 -9.53
C GLN A 162 7.52 7.30 -8.61
N ALA A 163 7.70 7.17 -7.30
CA ALA A 163 7.37 8.22 -6.34
C ALA A 163 8.12 9.55 -6.59
N HIS A 164 9.23 9.53 -7.33
CA HIS A 164 9.92 10.76 -7.77
C HIS A 164 9.13 11.55 -8.82
N ARG A 165 8.25 10.88 -9.57
CA ARG A 165 7.42 11.48 -10.63
C ARG A 165 6.08 12.02 -10.13
N CYS A 166 5.82 11.91 -8.82
CA CYS A 166 4.60 12.48 -8.23
C CYS A 166 4.65 14.02 -8.22
N GLY A 167 3.47 14.64 -8.38
CA GLY A 167 3.31 16.07 -8.62
C GLY A 167 3.92 16.98 -7.55
N THR A 168 4.03 16.55 -6.29
CA THR A 168 4.72 17.32 -5.25
C THR A 168 5.74 16.45 -4.49
N PRO A 169 6.85 17.06 -4.00
CA PRO A 169 7.84 16.34 -3.18
C PRO A 169 7.23 15.68 -1.93
N GLY A 170 6.18 16.31 -1.37
CA GLY A 170 5.45 15.77 -0.23
C GLY A 170 4.65 14.50 -0.55
N GLU A 171 4.03 14.44 -1.72
CA GLU A 171 3.35 13.25 -2.22
C GLU A 171 4.34 12.11 -2.46
N GLY A 172 5.44 12.39 -3.14
CA GLY A 172 6.47 11.40 -3.41
C GLY A 172 7.06 10.80 -2.13
N ARG A 173 7.33 11.63 -1.10
CA ARG A 173 7.77 11.13 0.21
C ARG A 173 6.73 10.21 0.85
N ALA A 174 5.47 10.62 0.87
CA ALA A 174 4.39 9.80 1.45
C ALA A 174 4.23 8.46 0.72
N LEU A 175 4.36 8.44 -0.60
CA LEU A 175 4.26 7.22 -1.40
C LEU A 175 5.43 6.26 -1.15
N ARG A 176 6.66 6.80 -0.94
CA ARG A 176 7.80 6.00 -0.49
C ARG A 176 7.57 5.39 0.89
N TYR A 177 6.97 6.13 1.82
CA TYR A 177 6.59 5.57 3.13
C TYR A 177 5.59 4.42 3.00
N VAL A 178 4.62 4.50 2.08
CA VAL A 178 3.70 3.39 1.78
C VAL A 178 4.47 2.16 1.34
N ALA A 179 5.38 2.30 0.38
CA ALA A 179 6.20 1.21 -0.13
C ALA A 179 7.08 0.59 0.97
N CYS A 180 7.78 1.42 1.75
CA CYS A 180 8.63 0.96 2.85
C CYS A 180 7.82 0.26 3.95
N ALA A 181 6.67 0.83 4.36
CA ALA A 181 5.81 0.23 5.38
C ALA A 181 5.28 -1.14 4.93
N TYR A 182 4.92 -1.27 3.64
CA TYR A 182 4.47 -2.54 3.09
C TYR A 182 5.59 -3.59 3.10
N VAL A 183 6.78 -3.25 2.61
CA VAL A 183 7.93 -4.17 2.57
C VAL A 183 8.34 -4.57 3.99
N ALA A 184 8.45 -3.62 4.91
CA ALA A 184 8.81 -3.90 6.29
C ALA A 184 7.81 -4.86 6.97
N GLY A 185 6.50 -4.60 6.83
CA GLY A 185 5.46 -5.48 7.36
C GLY A 185 5.48 -6.87 6.73
N TYR A 186 5.70 -6.94 5.40
CA TYR A 186 5.84 -8.20 4.69
C TYR A 186 7.06 -9.01 5.18
N LEU A 187 8.21 -8.37 5.41
CA LEU A 187 9.40 -9.03 5.96
C LEU A 187 9.15 -9.56 7.37
N VAL A 188 8.54 -8.77 8.24
CA VAL A 188 8.16 -9.24 9.60
C VAL A 188 7.26 -10.47 9.49
N PHE A 189 6.24 -10.44 8.62
CA PHE A 189 5.38 -11.59 8.36
C PHE A 189 6.17 -12.81 7.88
N GLN A 190 7.11 -12.65 6.93
CA GLN A 190 7.92 -13.75 6.42
C GLN A 190 8.85 -14.35 7.48
N PHE A 191 9.45 -13.50 8.33
CA PHE A 191 10.27 -13.97 9.46
C PHE A 191 9.45 -14.78 10.47
N CYS A 192 8.21 -14.37 10.75
CA CYS A 192 7.30 -15.13 11.61
C CYS A 192 6.95 -16.49 10.98
N VAL A 193 6.62 -16.52 9.68
CA VAL A 193 6.25 -17.77 8.96
C VAL A 193 7.44 -18.73 8.85
N SER A 194 8.65 -18.20 8.66
CA SER A 194 9.86 -19.06 8.51
C SER A 194 10.36 -19.64 9.85
N GLY A 195 9.73 -19.29 10.98
CA GLY A 195 10.16 -19.74 12.31
C GLY A 195 11.43 -19.05 12.83
N LEU A 196 11.97 -18.05 12.11
CA LEU A 196 13.13 -17.28 12.56
C LEU A 196 12.80 -16.42 13.79
N ILE A 197 11.54 -16.01 13.94
CA ILE A 197 11.02 -15.47 15.20
C ILE A 197 10.31 -16.62 15.91
N PRO A 198 10.71 -17.04 17.12
CA PRO A 198 10.14 -18.17 17.85
C PRO A 198 8.77 -17.83 18.43
N VAL A 199 7.85 -17.40 17.56
CA VAL A 199 6.50 -16.93 17.91
C VAL A 199 5.64 -18.08 18.44
N HIS A 200 5.95 -19.32 18.03
CA HIS A 200 5.32 -20.55 18.54
C HIS A 200 5.55 -20.81 20.03
N LEU A 201 6.55 -20.15 20.64
CA LEU A 201 6.81 -20.25 22.07
C LEU A 201 5.84 -19.41 22.93
N LEU A 202 5.11 -18.46 22.32
CA LEU A 202 4.25 -17.53 23.06
C LEU A 202 2.78 -18.00 23.15
N THR A 203 2.28 -18.63 22.11
CA THR A 203 0.91 -19.22 22.03
C THR A 203 0.86 -20.17 20.84
N GLY A 204 -0.16 -21.01 20.64
CA GLY A 204 -0.26 -21.86 19.47
C GLY A 204 0.05 -21.13 18.14
N PRO A 205 0.85 -21.71 17.26
CA PRO A 205 1.66 -21.03 16.23
C PRO A 205 0.85 -20.24 15.19
N ASP A 206 -0.35 -20.69 14.86
CA ASP A 206 -1.05 -20.21 13.65
C ASP A 206 -1.80 -18.88 13.84
N TYR A 207 -2.21 -18.54 15.08
CA TYR A 207 -2.92 -17.28 15.33
C TYR A 207 -2.03 -16.06 15.22
N ILE A 208 -0.80 -16.15 15.70
CA ILE A 208 0.13 -15.02 15.68
C ILE A 208 0.53 -14.70 14.25
N ILE A 209 0.75 -15.73 13.43
CA ILE A 209 1.01 -15.56 12.00
C ILE A 209 -0.15 -14.82 11.34
N ALA A 210 -1.40 -15.21 11.64
CA ALA A 210 -2.59 -14.54 11.10
C ALA A 210 -2.73 -13.09 11.64
N VAL A 211 -2.45 -12.84 12.92
CA VAL A 211 -2.43 -11.49 13.50
C VAL A 211 -1.42 -10.60 12.79
N VAL A 212 -0.19 -11.09 12.60
CA VAL A 212 0.85 -10.35 11.89
C VAL A 212 0.47 -10.14 10.43
N GLN A 213 -0.09 -11.16 9.76
CA GLN A 213 -0.52 -11.09 8.37
C GLN A 213 -1.61 -10.05 8.13
N ILE A 214 -2.55 -9.91 9.05
CA ILE A 214 -3.63 -8.92 8.98
C ILE A 214 -3.13 -7.57 9.48
N GLY A 215 -2.38 -7.57 10.58
CA GLY A 215 -1.98 -6.37 11.32
C GLY A 215 -1.03 -5.45 10.57
N PHE A 216 -0.12 -5.98 9.74
CA PHE A 216 0.87 -5.14 9.07
C PHE A 216 0.25 -4.16 8.04
N HIS A 217 -0.98 -4.39 7.62
CA HIS A 217 -1.68 -3.49 6.72
C HIS A 217 -2.14 -2.17 7.38
N PHE A 218 -2.28 -2.11 8.70
CA PHE A 218 -2.69 -0.88 9.38
C PHE A 218 -1.68 0.27 9.25
N PRO A 219 -0.36 0.08 9.44
CA PRO A 219 0.64 1.09 9.12
C PRO A 219 0.60 1.54 7.65
N VAL A 220 0.36 0.61 6.72
CA VAL A 220 0.22 0.94 5.29
C VAL A 220 -1.00 1.80 5.04
N LEU A 221 -2.15 1.49 5.66
CA LEU A 221 -3.37 2.31 5.58
C LEU A 221 -3.15 3.71 6.15
N ALA A 222 -2.44 3.83 7.27
CA ALA A 222 -2.08 5.14 7.83
C ALA A 222 -1.20 5.95 6.87
N ALA A 223 -0.21 5.33 6.25
CA ALA A 223 0.64 5.96 5.25
C ALA A 223 -0.14 6.37 4.00
N LEU A 224 -1.08 5.54 3.53
CA LEU A 224 -2.00 5.86 2.43
C LEU A 224 -2.91 7.04 2.77
N ALA A 225 -3.44 7.10 4.01
CA ALA A 225 -4.26 8.21 4.46
C ALA A 225 -3.48 9.54 4.42
N LEU A 226 -2.21 9.52 4.85
CA LEU A 226 -1.32 10.68 4.74
C LEU A 226 -1.05 11.07 3.29
N PHE A 227 -0.81 10.11 2.42
CA PHE A 227 -0.62 10.34 0.98
C PHE A 227 -1.86 11.01 0.35
N VAL A 228 -3.04 10.44 0.61
CA VAL A 228 -4.32 10.97 0.10
C VAL A 228 -4.61 12.38 0.61
N ARG A 229 -4.35 12.64 1.91
CA ARG A 229 -4.50 13.98 2.49
C ARG A 229 -3.58 15.00 1.80
N ARG A 230 -2.31 14.65 1.59
CA ARG A 230 -1.34 15.53 0.90
C ARG A 230 -1.74 15.82 -0.53
N ARG A 231 -2.17 14.77 -1.27
CA ARG A 231 -2.63 14.91 -2.65
C ARG A 231 -3.91 15.77 -2.76
N ALA A 232 -4.84 15.65 -1.82
CA ALA A 232 -6.02 16.50 -1.77
C ALA A 232 -5.67 17.98 -1.46
N GLY A 233 -4.71 18.21 -0.57
CA GLY A 233 -4.19 19.55 -0.29
C GLY A 233 -3.53 20.21 -1.50
N ALA A 234 -2.70 19.46 -2.22
CA ALA A 234 -2.06 19.93 -3.45
C ALA A 234 -3.09 20.31 -4.53
N ARG A 235 -4.08 19.45 -4.78
CA ARG A 235 -5.15 19.74 -5.76
C ARG A 235 -6.01 20.96 -5.39
N ARG A 236 -6.30 21.17 -4.10
CA ARG A 236 -6.99 22.38 -3.66
C ARG A 236 -6.16 23.63 -3.93
N SER A 237 -4.86 23.56 -3.68
CA SER A 237 -3.95 24.65 -4.01
C SER A 237 -3.94 24.96 -5.51
N ASP A 238 -3.94 23.94 -6.37
CA ASP A 238 -3.94 24.11 -7.83
C ASP A 238 -5.29 24.68 -8.36
N SER A 239 -6.42 24.33 -7.74
CA SER A 239 -7.75 24.87 -8.14
C SER A 239 -7.97 26.33 -7.65
N GLU A 240 -7.30 26.73 -6.59
CA GLU A 240 -7.34 28.12 -6.07
C GLU A 240 -6.39 29.06 -6.84
N VAL A 241 -5.45 28.54 -7.62
CA VAL A 241 -4.44 29.32 -8.35
C VAL A 241 -5.05 30.32 -9.36
N PRO A 242 -6.09 29.98 -10.17
CA PRO A 242 -6.64 30.94 -11.13
C PRO A 242 -7.27 32.19 -10.47
N GLU A 243 -7.98 31.99 -9.37
CA GLU A 243 -8.63 33.14 -8.65
C GLU A 243 -7.62 33.92 -7.81
N ALA A 244 -6.65 33.24 -7.24
CA ALA A 244 -5.56 33.86 -6.51
C ALA A 244 -4.54 34.53 -7.43
N SER A 245 -4.29 34.04 -8.63
CA SER A 245 -3.47 34.71 -9.65
C SER A 245 -4.09 36.08 -10.03
N ARG A 246 -5.39 36.13 -10.27
CA ARG A 246 -6.08 37.42 -10.54
C ARG A 246 -5.95 38.43 -9.40
N ARG A 247 -5.96 37.97 -8.14
CA ARG A 247 -5.73 38.81 -6.97
C ARG A 247 -4.26 39.21 -6.78
N LEU A 248 -3.33 38.40 -7.29
CA LEU A 248 -1.90 38.66 -7.23
C LEU A 248 -1.42 39.55 -8.39
N GLU A 249 -2.14 39.60 -9.52
CA GLU A 249 -1.88 40.52 -10.66
C GLU A 249 -1.83 41.98 -10.23
N GLY A 250 -2.62 42.39 -9.21
CA GLY A 250 -2.59 43.71 -8.62
C GLY A 250 -1.38 44.06 -7.73
N LEU A 251 -0.52 43.07 -7.39
CA LEU A 251 0.62 43.26 -6.48
C LEU A 251 1.94 43.55 -7.19
N GLY A 252 1.97 43.62 -8.53
CA GLY A 252 3.14 43.99 -9.32
C GLY A 252 4.25 42.92 -9.28
N PHE A 253 3.89 41.64 -9.16
CA PHE A 253 4.88 40.55 -9.28
C PHE A 253 5.36 40.41 -10.72
N THR A 254 6.66 40.20 -10.86
CA THR A 254 7.23 39.78 -12.15
C THR A 254 6.78 38.33 -12.47
N PRO A 255 6.79 37.90 -13.74
CA PRO A 255 6.45 36.52 -14.09
C PRO A 255 7.25 35.49 -13.26
N ARG A 256 8.52 35.76 -13.01
CA ARG A 256 9.40 34.90 -12.22
C ARG A 256 9.01 34.84 -10.73
N GLU A 257 8.62 35.98 -10.17
CA GLU A 257 8.10 36.06 -8.80
C GLU A 257 6.77 35.32 -8.66
N ALA A 258 5.89 35.41 -9.66
CA ALA A 258 4.63 34.67 -9.68
C ALA A 258 4.85 33.14 -9.70
N GLU A 259 5.80 32.64 -10.49
CA GLU A 259 6.21 31.22 -10.48
C GLU A 259 6.69 30.79 -9.09
N ILE A 260 7.54 31.57 -8.45
CA ILE A 260 8.05 31.29 -7.11
C ILE A 260 6.90 31.30 -6.08
N VAL A 261 6.00 32.26 -6.14
CA VAL A 261 4.80 32.30 -5.26
C VAL A 261 3.96 31.05 -5.45
N ALA A 262 3.73 30.61 -6.68
CA ALA A 262 2.98 29.39 -6.97
C ALA A 262 3.65 28.15 -6.34
N LEU A 263 4.98 28.01 -6.44
CA LEU A 263 5.73 26.92 -5.84
C LEU A 263 5.71 26.99 -4.28
N VAL A 264 5.84 28.18 -3.70
CA VAL A 264 5.70 28.39 -2.25
C VAL A 264 4.33 27.92 -1.75
N ARG A 265 3.28 28.26 -2.47
CA ARG A 265 1.88 27.86 -2.13
C ARG A 265 1.66 26.35 -2.26
N ARG A 266 2.40 25.70 -3.15
CA ARG A 266 2.45 24.24 -3.30
C ARG A 266 3.30 23.55 -2.23
N GLY A 267 3.96 24.32 -1.34
CA GLY A 267 4.75 23.79 -0.22
C GLY A 267 6.20 23.43 -0.56
N TYR A 268 6.72 23.87 -1.70
CA TYR A 268 8.11 23.63 -2.11
C TYR A 268 9.07 24.39 -1.18
N SER A 269 10.12 23.74 -0.68
CA SER A 269 11.21 24.39 0.03
C SER A 269 12.05 25.27 -0.91
N ASN A 270 12.86 26.19 -0.39
CA ASN A 270 13.71 27.03 -1.24
C ASN A 270 14.70 26.22 -2.10
N LYS A 271 15.18 25.07 -1.58
CA LYS A 271 16.04 24.15 -2.33
C LYS A 271 15.29 23.48 -3.48
N GLU A 272 14.06 23.06 -3.25
CA GLU A 272 13.19 22.45 -4.26
C GLU A 272 12.75 23.47 -5.32
N ILE A 273 12.50 24.73 -4.94
CA ILE A 273 12.21 25.84 -5.87
C ILE A 273 13.42 26.11 -6.75
N GLY A 274 14.63 26.14 -6.16
CA GLY A 274 15.87 26.32 -6.92
C GLY A 274 16.07 25.22 -7.96
N ALA A 275 15.84 23.98 -7.57
CA ALA A 275 15.92 22.81 -8.48
C ALA A 275 14.87 22.86 -9.60
N GLU A 276 13.62 23.21 -9.27
CA GLU A 276 12.50 23.26 -10.23
C GLU A 276 12.69 24.37 -11.26
N LEU A 277 13.21 25.51 -10.81
CA LEU A 277 13.37 26.70 -11.65
C LEU A 277 14.78 26.86 -12.22
N PHE A 278 15.68 25.91 -11.98
CA PHE A 278 17.08 25.93 -12.42
C PHE A 278 17.83 27.19 -11.97
N ILE A 279 17.62 27.63 -10.72
CA ILE A 279 18.30 28.80 -10.13
C ILE A 279 18.94 28.45 -8.79
N SER A 280 19.95 29.25 -8.38
CA SER A 280 20.63 29.04 -7.11
C SER A 280 19.69 29.29 -5.91
N LEU A 281 19.99 28.63 -4.77
CA LEU A 281 19.28 28.85 -3.52
C LEU A 281 19.29 30.33 -3.10
N ASP A 282 20.37 31.03 -3.34
CA ASP A 282 20.50 32.44 -2.99
C ASP A 282 19.66 33.33 -3.91
N THR A 283 19.53 32.96 -5.19
CA THR A 283 18.60 33.63 -6.11
C THR A 283 17.16 33.44 -5.65
N VAL A 284 16.78 32.25 -5.20
CA VAL A 284 15.43 32.01 -4.62
C VAL A 284 15.20 32.90 -3.40
N LYS A 285 16.17 32.99 -2.48
CA LYS A 285 16.07 33.86 -1.30
C LYS A 285 15.91 35.34 -1.66
N LYS A 286 16.64 35.84 -2.66
CA LYS A 286 16.53 37.22 -3.16
C LYS A 286 15.11 37.50 -3.71
N HIS A 287 14.60 36.59 -4.55
CA HIS A 287 13.21 36.71 -5.06
C HIS A 287 12.19 36.67 -3.94
N LEU A 288 12.34 35.77 -2.96
CA LEU A 288 11.43 35.71 -1.82
C LEU A 288 11.43 36.99 -0.98
N SER A 289 12.59 37.62 -0.78
CA SER A 289 12.68 38.92 -0.10
C SER A 289 11.89 40.01 -0.85
N SER A 290 12.06 40.13 -2.17
CA SER A 290 11.28 41.02 -3.01
C SER A 290 9.78 40.72 -2.96
N ILE A 291 9.40 39.43 -3.05
CA ILE A 291 8.01 39.00 -2.96
C ILE A 291 7.38 39.40 -1.62
N TYR A 292 8.09 39.17 -0.50
CA TYR A 292 7.58 39.57 0.83
C TYR A 292 7.33 41.06 0.94
N GLN A 293 8.21 41.88 0.39
CA GLN A 293 8.04 43.33 0.35
C GLN A 293 6.82 43.77 -0.50
N LYS A 294 6.72 43.24 -1.73
CA LYS A 294 5.59 43.54 -2.64
C LYS A 294 4.25 43.05 -2.08
N ALA A 295 4.22 41.86 -1.49
CA ALA A 295 3.04 41.28 -0.90
C ALA A 295 2.68 41.85 0.49
N ARG A 296 3.55 42.68 1.09
CA ARG A 296 3.43 43.19 2.46
C ARG A 296 3.25 42.07 3.50
N VAL A 297 3.94 40.96 3.35
CA VAL A 297 3.93 39.81 4.27
C VAL A 297 5.29 39.63 4.95
N LYS A 298 5.26 39.17 6.21
CA LYS A 298 6.48 39.03 7.03
C LYS A 298 7.14 37.67 6.93
N ASN A 299 6.43 36.65 6.47
CA ASN A 299 6.96 35.31 6.45
C ASN A 299 6.30 34.41 5.37
N ARG A 300 6.88 33.23 5.18
CA ARG A 300 6.44 32.23 4.21
C ARG A 300 5.03 31.72 4.45
N LEU A 301 4.60 31.60 5.72
CA LEU A 301 3.26 31.16 6.07
C LEU A 301 2.22 32.17 5.58
N GLN A 302 2.44 33.46 5.85
CA GLN A 302 1.58 34.52 5.38
C GLN A 302 1.53 34.59 3.85
N LEU A 303 2.66 34.42 3.17
CA LEU A 303 2.69 34.34 1.70
C LEU A 303 1.87 33.16 1.18
N GLY A 304 1.96 31.98 1.82
CA GLY A 304 1.19 30.79 1.47
C GLY A 304 -0.33 30.97 1.66
N LEU A 305 -0.74 31.84 2.57
CA LEU A 305 -2.15 32.16 2.86
C LEU A 305 -2.69 33.33 2.03
N LEU A 306 -1.84 34.05 1.33
CA LEU A 306 -2.22 35.26 0.56
C LEU A 306 -3.25 34.88 -0.52
N GLY A 307 -4.39 35.52 -0.50
CA GLY A 307 -5.49 35.25 -1.44
C GLY A 307 -6.42 34.08 -1.08
N ARG A 308 -6.19 33.40 0.04
CA ARG A 308 -7.20 32.48 0.62
C ARG A 308 -8.31 33.29 1.30
N ARG A 309 -9.58 32.92 1.10
CA ARG A 309 -10.66 33.42 1.94
C ARG A 309 -10.40 33.00 3.37
N PRO A 310 -10.58 33.86 4.40
CA PRO A 310 -10.60 33.38 5.77
C PRO A 310 -11.69 32.32 5.90
N PRO A 311 -11.47 31.28 6.73
CA PRO A 311 -12.52 30.30 7.02
C PRO A 311 -13.72 31.10 7.59
N VAL A 312 -14.90 30.86 7.00
CA VAL A 312 -16.20 31.34 7.48
C VAL A 312 -16.54 30.61 8.76
#